data_fca6556db7fde5b58d09a2cc37365ee3
#
_entry.id   fca6556db7fde5b58d09a2cc37365ee3
#
_cell.length_a   1.000
_cell.length_b   1.000
_cell.length_c   1.000
_cell.angle_alpha   90.00
_cell.angle_beta   90.00
_cell.angle_gamma   90.00
#
_symmetry.space_group_name_H-M   'P 1'
#
loop_
_entity.id
_entity.type
_entity.pdbx_description
1 polymer ?
#
loop_
_entity_poly.entity_id
_entity_poly.type
_entity_poly.pdbx_seq_one_letter_code
_entity_poly.pdbx_strand_id
1 'polypeptide(L)'
;MPSSPPPSRPGPSARLIELDGLRGLAAAVVVIHHCLLTVPTFARVGAWPGVVPADPAARILTQTPLHLLWAGHEAVLIFFVLSGTALVYPVARRHAQGRRFDWVDYAPRRIVRLWLPAAASTALAVTLMVLVPRSADALLGPWMTQAHPAGLSARHLLLELALQPRYAYRNTVLWSLHAEAVFSFLLPLVVLVVALAARTRAWWLPAAACLAVPAVTGDTRTLVYVPVFVLGATAGWRWGHLDAIAPERPAPWATPAALACLVLVTIGWWPGLQGPVAGRLAAAVSLAAVAALVVLAVRAGALRALLRSRAVQYLGALSFSLYLVHEPVIVAIRLLTASWSPWLVAPLAVAVTAPLTWLFHRYVEAPSHRLSRRAGRWVSSRVRRAAR
;
A
#
# COMPACT_ATOMS: atom_id res chain seq x y z
N MET A 1 57.13 2.76 -4.67
CA MET A 1 55.92 2.27 -4.00
C MET A 1 54.71 2.74 -4.80
N PRO A 2 53.88 1.91 -5.38
CA PRO A 2 52.70 2.35 -6.11
C PRO A 2 51.63 2.84 -5.09
N SER A 3 51.13 4.05 -5.29
CA SER A 3 50.10 4.69 -4.50
C SER A 3 48.78 3.90 -4.62
N SER A 4 48.21 3.52 -3.49
CA SER A 4 46.88 2.88 -3.40
C SER A 4 45.83 3.76 -4.11
N PRO A 5 44.93 3.18 -4.92
CA PRO A 5 43.87 3.96 -5.53
C PRO A 5 42.95 4.56 -4.45
N PRO A 6 42.42 5.78 -4.66
CA PRO A 6 41.52 6.41 -3.71
C PRO A 6 40.26 5.56 -3.51
N PRO A 7 39.68 5.52 -2.29
CA PRO A 7 38.49 4.74 -2.03
C PRO A 7 37.36 5.20 -2.96
N SER A 8 36.78 4.25 -3.69
CA SER A 8 35.65 4.48 -4.58
C SER A 8 34.53 5.19 -3.83
N ARG A 9 34.06 6.32 -4.37
CA ARG A 9 32.89 7.03 -3.84
C ARG A 9 31.73 6.04 -3.69
N PRO A 10 31.05 6.00 -2.54
CA PRO A 10 29.88 5.14 -2.39
C PRO A 10 28.88 5.52 -3.48
N GLY A 11 28.59 4.56 -4.35
CA GLY A 11 27.57 4.70 -5.39
C GLY A 11 26.21 5.09 -4.78
N PRO A 12 25.31 5.68 -5.56
CA PRO A 12 23.99 6.05 -5.09
C PRO A 12 23.35 4.82 -4.42
N SER A 13 22.77 5.02 -3.23
CA SER A 13 22.09 3.96 -2.47
C SER A 13 21.22 3.14 -3.42
N ALA A 14 21.50 1.84 -3.56
CA ALA A 14 20.82 1.00 -4.52
C ALA A 14 19.31 1.08 -4.26
N ARG A 15 18.61 1.82 -5.11
CA ARG A 15 17.15 1.92 -5.08
C ARG A 15 16.62 0.55 -5.48
N LEU A 16 15.76 -0.01 -4.67
CA LEU A 16 15.13 -1.30 -4.95
C LEU A 16 14.01 -1.08 -5.98
N ILE A 17 14.40 -0.98 -7.25
CA ILE A 17 13.47 -0.68 -8.35
C ILE A 17 12.37 -1.74 -8.49
N GLU A 18 12.64 -2.98 -8.11
CA GLU A 18 11.67 -4.06 -8.07
C GLU A 18 10.51 -3.75 -7.10
N LEU A 19 10.80 -3.15 -5.96
CA LEU A 19 9.75 -2.76 -5.00
C LEU A 19 8.91 -1.59 -5.51
N ASP A 20 9.49 -0.66 -6.28
CA ASP A 20 8.72 0.37 -6.97
C ASP A 20 7.80 -0.25 -8.03
N GLY A 21 8.30 -1.23 -8.80
CA GLY A 21 7.48 -1.98 -9.76
C GLY A 21 6.33 -2.75 -9.09
N LEU A 22 6.60 -3.44 -7.98
CA LEU A 22 5.58 -4.17 -7.22
C LEU A 22 4.49 -3.22 -6.69
N ARG A 23 4.88 -2.02 -6.23
CA ARG A 23 3.94 -0.97 -5.85
C ARG A 23 3.05 -0.53 -7.01
N GLY A 24 3.62 -0.42 -8.22
CA GLY A 24 2.88 -0.07 -9.43
C GLY A 24 1.82 -1.11 -9.78
N LEU A 25 2.17 -2.40 -9.78
CA LEU A 25 1.22 -3.48 -10.02
C LEU A 25 0.13 -3.54 -8.95
N ALA A 26 0.49 -3.40 -7.67
CA ALA A 26 -0.48 -3.35 -6.59
C ALA A 26 -1.48 -2.18 -6.75
N ALA A 27 -1.01 -0.99 -7.18
CA ALA A 27 -1.90 0.13 -7.47
C ALA A 27 -2.86 -0.17 -8.63
N ALA A 28 -2.40 -0.82 -9.69
CA ALA A 28 -3.27 -1.22 -10.80
C ALA A 28 -4.36 -2.23 -10.35
N VAL A 29 -3.99 -3.21 -9.50
CA VAL A 29 -4.96 -4.16 -8.93
C VAL A 29 -6.01 -3.45 -8.09
N VAL A 30 -5.64 -2.45 -7.29
CA VAL A 30 -6.59 -1.64 -6.51
C VAL A 30 -7.54 -0.86 -7.41
N VAL A 31 -7.07 -0.30 -8.53
CA VAL A 31 -7.95 0.37 -9.51
C VAL A 31 -8.95 -0.60 -10.11
N ILE A 32 -8.49 -1.78 -10.54
CA ILE A 32 -9.36 -2.84 -11.09
C ILE A 32 -10.39 -3.27 -10.03
N HIS A 33 -9.97 -3.44 -8.79
CA HIS A 33 -10.85 -3.76 -7.67
C HIS A 33 -12.00 -2.75 -7.55
N HIS A 34 -11.70 -1.47 -7.48
CA HIS A 34 -12.73 -0.43 -7.34
C HIS A 34 -13.60 -0.30 -8.59
N CYS A 35 -13.07 -0.54 -9.79
CA CYS A 35 -13.90 -0.66 -11.00
C CYS A 35 -14.89 -1.82 -10.90
N LEU A 36 -14.47 -3.00 -10.43
CA LEU A 36 -15.35 -4.15 -10.25
C LEU A 36 -16.38 -3.93 -9.14
N LEU A 37 -16.06 -3.19 -8.08
CA LEU A 37 -17.02 -2.84 -7.03
C LEU A 37 -18.17 -1.95 -7.53
N THR A 38 -18.07 -1.35 -8.73
CA THR A 38 -19.20 -0.64 -9.37
C THR A 38 -20.24 -1.61 -9.95
N VAL A 39 -19.90 -2.89 -10.13
CA VAL A 39 -20.79 -3.96 -10.54
C VAL A 39 -21.45 -4.57 -9.31
N PRO A 40 -22.80 -4.55 -9.16
CA PRO A 40 -23.47 -4.94 -7.94
C PRO A 40 -23.14 -6.35 -7.42
N THR A 41 -22.83 -7.29 -8.32
CA THR A 41 -22.43 -8.65 -7.95
C THR A 41 -21.12 -8.66 -7.19
N PHE A 42 -20.08 -7.99 -7.68
CA PHE A 42 -18.78 -7.91 -7.01
C PHE A 42 -18.83 -7.03 -5.77
N ALA A 43 -19.65 -5.97 -5.77
CA ALA A 43 -19.86 -5.13 -4.60
C ALA A 43 -20.45 -5.93 -3.42
N ARG A 44 -21.40 -6.84 -3.69
CA ARG A 44 -21.97 -7.72 -2.65
C ARG A 44 -20.92 -8.67 -2.08
N VAL A 45 -20.13 -9.29 -2.93
CA VAL A 45 -19.05 -10.20 -2.51
C VAL A 45 -18.00 -9.46 -1.68
N GLY A 46 -17.61 -8.25 -2.09
CA GLY A 46 -16.66 -7.41 -1.36
C GLY A 46 -17.19 -6.94 0.01
N ALA A 47 -18.50 -6.66 0.11
CA ALA A 47 -19.13 -6.24 1.38
C ALA A 47 -19.34 -7.41 2.36
N TRP A 48 -19.61 -8.61 1.85
CA TRP A 48 -19.90 -9.81 2.65
C TRP A 48 -19.06 -10.99 2.18
N PRO A 49 -17.83 -11.16 2.70
CA PRO A 49 -16.99 -12.32 2.40
C PRO A 49 -17.73 -13.63 2.72
N GLY A 50 -17.70 -14.57 1.79
CA GLY A 50 -18.44 -15.84 1.90
C GLY A 50 -19.73 -15.88 1.07
N VAL A 51 -20.22 -14.75 0.54
CA VAL A 51 -21.30 -14.75 -0.45
C VAL A 51 -20.79 -15.36 -1.75
N VAL A 52 -21.47 -16.43 -2.19
CA VAL A 52 -21.17 -17.10 -3.46
C VAL A 52 -21.93 -16.38 -4.59
N PRO A 53 -21.25 -15.85 -5.62
CA PRO A 53 -21.92 -15.27 -6.77
C PRO A 53 -22.79 -16.29 -7.49
N ALA A 54 -24.00 -15.90 -7.91
CA ALA A 54 -24.87 -16.73 -8.73
C ALA A 54 -24.31 -16.90 -10.15
N ASP A 55 -23.72 -15.82 -10.69
CA ASP A 55 -23.07 -15.84 -12.00
C ASP A 55 -21.78 -16.66 -11.99
N PRO A 56 -21.65 -17.68 -12.89
CA PRO A 56 -20.47 -18.56 -12.95
C PRO A 56 -19.16 -17.80 -13.22
N ALA A 57 -19.17 -16.79 -14.07
CA ALA A 57 -17.96 -16.00 -14.38
C ALA A 57 -17.50 -15.20 -13.15
N ALA A 58 -18.43 -14.55 -12.44
CA ALA A 58 -18.12 -13.86 -11.20
C ALA A 58 -17.62 -14.83 -10.12
N ARG A 59 -18.17 -16.06 -10.06
CA ARG A 59 -17.70 -17.11 -9.15
C ARG A 59 -16.27 -17.51 -9.44
N ILE A 60 -15.93 -17.75 -10.71
CA ILE A 60 -14.58 -18.10 -11.14
C ILE A 60 -13.62 -16.95 -10.77
N LEU A 61 -13.97 -15.71 -11.11
CA LEU A 61 -13.13 -14.54 -10.79
C LEU A 61 -12.97 -14.29 -9.30
N THR A 62 -13.90 -14.76 -8.46
CA THR A 62 -13.86 -14.52 -7.00
C THR A 62 -13.23 -15.68 -6.23
N GLN A 63 -13.61 -16.91 -6.55
CA GLN A 63 -13.34 -18.09 -5.73
C GLN A 63 -12.19 -18.97 -6.25
N THR A 64 -11.38 -18.45 -7.16
CA THR A 64 -10.19 -19.12 -7.71
C THR A 64 -8.97 -18.19 -7.62
N PRO A 65 -7.76 -18.67 -7.93
CA PRO A 65 -6.58 -17.79 -8.03
C PRO A 65 -6.73 -16.60 -8.98
N LEU A 66 -7.73 -16.57 -9.87
CA LEU A 66 -8.05 -15.42 -10.70
C LEU A 66 -8.51 -14.20 -9.90
N HIS A 67 -8.91 -14.39 -8.63
CA HIS A 67 -9.15 -13.28 -7.69
C HIS A 67 -7.95 -12.33 -7.60
N LEU A 68 -6.74 -12.81 -7.85
CA LEU A 68 -5.53 -11.98 -7.90
C LEU A 68 -5.65 -10.76 -8.82
N LEU A 69 -6.46 -10.84 -9.88
CA LEU A 69 -6.66 -9.73 -10.82
C LEU A 69 -7.34 -8.53 -10.16
N TRP A 70 -8.07 -8.74 -9.07
CA TRP A 70 -8.80 -7.70 -8.35
C TRP A 70 -8.71 -7.82 -6.82
N ALA A 71 -7.66 -8.46 -6.33
CA ALA A 71 -7.35 -8.64 -4.91
C ALA A 71 -6.92 -7.31 -4.25
N GLY A 72 -7.84 -6.35 -4.18
CA GLY A 72 -7.54 -4.98 -3.73
C GLY A 72 -7.10 -4.92 -2.28
N HIS A 73 -7.69 -5.70 -1.39
CA HIS A 73 -7.28 -5.77 0.01
C HIS A 73 -5.84 -6.30 0.15
N GLU A 74 -5.51 -7.37 -0.51
CA GLU A 74 -4.19 -7.99 -0.50
C GLU A 74 -3.14 -7.08 -1.14
N ALA A 75 -3.52 -6.32 -2.18
CA ALA A 75 -2.67 -5.28 -2.76
C ALA A 75 -2.34 -4.16 -1.76
N VAL A 76 -3.30 -3.78 -0.89
CA VAL A 76 -3.03 -2.83 0.21
C VAL A 76 -2.11 -3.44 1.27
N LEU A 77 -2.23 -4.73 1.58
CA LEU A 77 -1.27 -5.41 2.48
C LEU A 77 0.15 -5.38 1.88
N ILE A 78 0.31 -5.56 0.56
CA ILE A 78 1.60 -5.37 -0.13
C ILE A 78 2.13 -3.94 0.10
N PHE A 79 1.31 -2.89 -0.02
CA PHE A 79 1.73 -1.51 0.28
C PHE A 79 2.22 -1.35 1.72
N PHE A 80 1.57 -1.98 2.69
CA PHE A 80 1.99 -1.89 4.09
C PHE A 80 3.34 -2.56 4.34
N VAL A 81 3.56 -3.76 3.78
CA VAL A 81 4.88 -4.43 3.86
C VAL A 81 5.95 -3.60 3.16
N LEU A 82 5.66 -3.07 1.97
CA LEU A 82 6.58 -2.18 1.23
C LEU A 82 6.90 -0.90 2.02
N SER A 83 5.89 -0.28 2.66
CA SER A 83 6.09 0.92 3.48
C SER A 83 6.96 0.63 4.71
N GLY A 84 6.71 -0.48 5.41
CA GLY A 84 7.55 -0.93 6.52
C GLY A 84 9.00 -1.12 6.08
N THR A 85 9.22 -1.80 4.96
CA THR A 85 10.54 -2.02 4.36
C THR A 85 11.22 -0.69 4.01
N ALA A 86 10.53 0.18 3.28
CA ALA A 86 11.08 1.45 2.79
C ALA A 86 11.42 2.44 3.90
N LEU A 87 10.68 2.41 5.02
CA LEU A 87 10.91 3.30 6.16
C LEU A 87 12.04 2.81 7.06
N VAL A 88 12.16 1.51 7.26
CA VAL A 88 13.19 0.95 8.16
C VAL A 88 14.53 0.75 7.47
N TYR A 89 14.55 0.45 6.17
CA TYR A 89 15.79 0.24 5.42
C TYR A 89 16.83 1.38 5.57
N PRO A 90 16.48 2.68 5.39
CA PRO A 90 17.46 3.75 5.55
C PRO A 90 17.93 3.93 7.00
N VAL A 91 17.11 3.58 8.00
CA VAL A 91 17.50 3.59 9.42
C VAL A 91 18.54 2.50 9.66
N ALA A 92 18.24 1.27 9.22
CA ALA A 92 19.13 0.11 9.34
C ALA A 92 20.46 0.31 8.60
N ARG A 93 20.41 0.89 7.38
CA ARG A 93 21.61 1.18 6.59
C ARG A 93 22.53 2.19 7.30
N ARG A 94 21.96 3.24 7.91
CA ARG A 94 22.74 4.19 8.72
C ARG A 94 23.31 3.53 9.97
N HIS A 95 22.52 2.71 10.64
CA HIS A 95 22.97 1.95 11.81
C HIS A 95 24.15 1.04 11.46
N ALA A 96 24.08 0.29 10.36
CA ALA A 96 25.16 -0.56 9.87
C ALA A 96 26.46 0.23 9.56
N GLN A 97 26.33 1.51 9.21
CA GLN A 97 27.44 2.45 8.95
C GLN A 97 27.91 3.18 10.23
N GLY A 98 27.43 2.82 11.42
CA GLY A 98 27.74 3.52 12.67
C GLY A 98 27.16 4.95 12.76
N ARG A 99 26.22 5.32 11.89
CA ARG A 99 25.63 6.67 11.80
C ARG A 99 24.28 6.74 12.48
N ARG A 100 24.00 7.83 13.18
CA ARG A 100 22.69 8.07 13.80
C ARG A 100 21.66 8.49 12.74
N PHE A 101 20.42 8.03 12.91
CA PHE A 101 19.28 8.48 12.10
C PHE A 101 18.71 9.78 12.68
N ASP A 102 18.39 10.73 11.82
CA ASP A 102 17.84 12.04 12.23
C ASP A 102 16.31 11.97 12.33
N TRP A 103 15.82 11.64 13.53
CA TRP A 103 14.38 11.57 13.81
C TRP A 103 13.69 12.94 13.76
N VAL A 104 14.43 14.03 14.04
CA VAL A 104 13.92 15.40 14.00
C VAL A 104 13.65 15.83 12.56
N ASP A 105 14.51 15.44 11.60
CA ASP A 105 14.27 15.64 10.16
C ASP A 105 13.15 14.72 9.63
N TYR A 106 13.04 13.50 10.15
CA TYR A 106 12.08 12.49 9.70
C TYR A 106 10.62 12.91 9.90
N ALA A 107 10.23 13.34 11.12
CA ALA A 107 8.84 13.55 11.48
C ALA A 107 8.13 14.61 10.61
N PRO A 108 8.64 15.87 10.47
CA PRO A 108 7.99 16.87 9.63
C PRO A 108 8.03 16.50 8.14
N ARG A 109 9.09 15.82 7.70
CA ARG A 109 9.18 15.30 6.33
C ARG A 109 8.06 14.29 6.03
N ARG A 110 7.78 13.40 6.99
CA ARG A 110 6.75 12.38 6.85
C ARG A 110 5.35 12.96 6.87
N ILE A 111 5.08 13.88 7.81
CA ILE A 111 3.79 14.57 7.91
C ILE A 111 3.45 15.28 6.60
N VAL A 112 4.34 16.15 6.12
CA VAL A 112 4.10 16.91 4.88
C VAL A 112 3.91 16.01 3.68
N ARG A 113 4.69 14.92 3.58
CA ARG A 113 4.64 13.98 2.46
C ARG A 113 3.32 13.20 2.39
N LEU A 114 2.71 12.87 3.54
CA LEU A 114 1.44 12.14 3.58
C LEU A 114 0.25 13.10 3.50
N TRP A 115 0.28 14.14 4.33
CA TRP A 115 -0.87 15.01 4.54
C TRP A 115 -1.22 15.86 3.33
N LEU A 116 -0.26 16.50 2.65
CA LEU A 116 -0.56 17.37 1.51
C LEU A 116 -1.25 16.63 0.35
N PRO A 117 -0.76 15.47 -0.11
CA PRO A 117 -1.46 14.72 -1.14
C PRO A 117 -2.83 14.19 -0.67
N ALA A 118 -2.97 13.78 0.59
CA ALA A 118 -4.24 13.35 1.16
C ALA A 118 -5.27 14.49 1.15
N ALA A 119 -4.88 15.68 1.61
CA ALA A 119 -5.75 16.86 1.60
C ALA A 119 -6.17 17.27 0.18
N ALA A 120 -5.25 17.21 -0.79
CA ALA A 120 -5.55 17.46 -2.20
C ALA A 120 -6.50 16.42 -2.78
N SER A 121 -6.35 15.15 -2.40
CA SER A 121 -7.25 14.07 -2.79
C SER A 121 -8.67 14.25 -2.18
N THR A 122 -8.76 14.65 -0.91
CA THR A 122 -10.03 15.01 -0.28
C THR A 122 -10.68 16.19 -1.02
N ALA A 123 -9.91 17.23 -1.38
CA ALA A 123 -10.42 18.35 -2.16
C ALA A 123 -10.95 17.90 -3.54
N LEU A 124 -10.24 17.00 -4.23
CA LEU A 124 -10.73 16.39 -5.48
C LEU A 124 -12.05 15.65 -5.26
N ALA A 125 -12.14 14.82 -4.22
CA ALA A 125 -13.36 14.07 -3.91
C ALA A 125 -14.54 15.00 -3.62
N VAL A 126 -14.34 16.06 -2.84
CA VAL A 126 -15.37 17.06 -2.55
C VAL A 126 -15.80 17.81 -3.82
N THR A 127 -14.84 18.21 -4.66
CA THR A 127 -15.14 18.87 -5.94
C THR A 127 -16.02 17.99 -6.83
N LEU A 128 -15.65 16.70 -6.95
CA LEU A 128 -16.45 15.76 -7.73
C LEU A 128 -17.83 15.50 -7.11
N MET A 129 -17.96 15.50 -5.77
CA MET A 129 -19.28 15.41 -5.10
C MET A 129 -20.17 16.60 -5.36
N VAL A 130 -19.61 17.80 -5.49
CA VAL A 130 -20.38 19.02 -5.80
C VAL A 130 -20.84 19.00 -7.26
N LEU A 131 -19.96 18.57 -8.17
CA LEU A 131 -20.26 18.51 -9.62
C LEU A 131 -21.17 17.32 -9.98
N VAL A 132 -21.04 16.22 -9.27
CA VAL A 132 -21.77 14.97 -9.48
C VAL A 132 -22.31 14.49 -8.14
N PRO A 133 -23.54 14.95 -7.75
CA PRO A 133 -24.13 14.59 -6.47
C PRO A 133 -24.27 13.06 -6.31
N ARG A 134 -23.92 12.56 -5.14
CA ARG A 134 -24.05 11.14 -4.83
C ARG A 134 -25.51 10.75 -4.64
N SER A 135 -25.87 9.58 -5.19
CA SER A 135 -27.19 8.99 -5.10
C SER A 135 -27.18 7.80 -4.14
N ALA A 136 -28.29 7.61 -3.42
CA ALA A 136 -28.55 6.44 -2.59
C ALA A 136 -29.31 5.32 -3.36
N ASP A 137 -29.35 5.38 -4.68
CA ASP A 137 -30.04 4.39 -5.51
C ASP A 137 -29.45 2.98 -5.28
N ALA A 138 -30.29 2.08 -4.78
CA ALA A 138 -29.93 0.70 -4.47
C ALA A 138 -29.43 -0.09 -5.70
N LEU A 139 -29.81 0.31 -6.91
CA LEU A 139 -29.35 -0.31 -8.16
C LEU A 139 -27.86 -0.11 -8.40
N LEU A 140 -27.23 0.88 -7.75
CA LEU A 140 -25.81 1.13 -7.83
C LEU A 140 -24.96 0.12 -7.02
N GLY A 141 -25.61 -0.66 -6.14
CA GLY A 141 -24.96 -1.66 -5.31
C GLY A 141 -24.41 -1.13 -3.97
N PRO A 142 -24.08 -2.03 -3.03
CA PRO A 142 -23.75 -1.66 -1.66
C PRO A 142 -22.48 -0.80 -1.54
N TRP A 143 -21.48 -1.01 -2.37
CA TRP A 143 -20.27 -0.20 -2.32
C TRP A 143 -20.56 1.27 -2.64
N MET A 144 -21.39 1.56 -3.64
CA MET A 144 -21.75 2.92 -4.01
C MET A 144 -22.61 3.60 -2.94
N THR A 145 -23.54 2.88 -2.31
CA THR A 145 -24.54 3.46 -1.41
C THR A 145 -24.10 3.49 0.05
N GLN A 146 -23.31 2.51 0.51
CA GLN A 146 -22.91 2.38 1.92
C GLN A 146 -21.53 2.99 2.20
N ALA A 147 -20.57 2.82 1.28
CA ALA A 147 -19.21 3.31 1.47
C ALA A 147 -19.05 4.81 1.13
N HIS A 148 -19.98 5.40 0.35
CA HIS A 148 -19.87 6.76 -0.17
C HIS A 148 -21.01 7.66 0.32
N PRO A 149 -20.91 8.27 1.52
CA PRO A 149 -21.96 9.14 2.05
C PRO A 149 -22.22 10.34 1.13
N ALA A 150 -23.50 10.69 0.95
CA ALA A 150 -23.91 11.81 0.10
C ALA A 150 -23.72 13.19 0.77
N GLY A 151 -23.75 13.23 2.12
CA GLY A 151 -23.69 14.49 2.86
C GLY A 151 -22.30 15.10 2.95
N LEU A 152 -22.23 16.43 2.83
CA LEU A 152 -21.07 17.25 3.16
C LEU A 152 -21.27 17.87 4.55
N SER A 153 -20.39 17.53 5.49
CA SER A 153 -20.36 18.11 6.83
C SER A 153 -18.97 18.64 7.11
N ALA A 154 -18.86 19.89 7.55
CA ALA A 154 -17.59 20.52 7.91
C ALA A 154 -16.82 19.70 8.96
N ARG A 155 -17.55 19.18 9.97
CA ARG A 155 -16.95 18.32 11.00
C ARG A 155 -16.34 17.05 10.40
N HIS A 156 -17.06 16.35 9.51
CA HIS A 156 -16.55 15.15 8.87
C HIS A 156 -15.38 15.47 7.95
N LEU A 157 -15.41 16.60 7.26
CA LEU A 157 -14.29 17.03 6.42
C LEU A 157 -13.03 17.30 7.23
N LEU A 158 -13.15 17.97 8.40
CA LEU A 158 -12.02 18.18 9.31
C LEU A 158 -11.44 16.86 9.83
N LEU A 159 -12.28 15.89 10.17
CA LEU A 159 -11.85 14.57 10.62
C LEU A 159 -11.16 13.78 9.50
N GLU A 160 -11.64 13.89 8.26
CA GLU A 160 -11.02 13.29 7.09
C GLU A 160 -9.65 13.91 6.80
N LEU A 161 -9.53 15.24 6.87
CA LEU A 161 -8.26 15.94 6.74
C LEU A 161 -7.28 15.58 7.88
N ALA A 162 -7.79 15.27 9.06
CA ALA A 162 -7.01 14.74 10.17
C ALA A 162 -6.73 13.23 10.05
N LEU A 163 -7.14 12.58 8.96
CA LEU A 163 -7.03 11.14 8.73
C LEU A 163 -7.66 10.29 9.84
N GLN A 164 -8.78 10.73 10.45
CA GLN A 164 -9.44 9.99 11.53
C GLN A 164 -10.39 8.92 10.98
N PRO A 165 -10.27 7.63 11.42
CA PRO A 165 -10.99 6.50 10.81
C PRO A 165 -12.44 6.35 11.27
N ARG A 166 -12.94 7.19 12.17
CA ARG A 166 -14.26 7.04 12.82
C ARG A 166 -15.45 7.28 11.89
N TYR A 167 -15.21 7.82 10.70
CA TYR A 167 -16.26 8.21 9.76
C TYR A 167 -15.88 7.75 8.36
N ALA A 168 -16.90 7.48 7.53
CA ALA A 168 -16.67 7.16 6.13
C ALA A 168 -16.03 8.35 5.41
N TYR A 169 -14.91 8.09 4.76
CA TYR A 169 -14.20 9.09 3.97
C TYR A 169 -14.94 9.38 2.65
N ARG A 170 -14.79 10.62 2.12
CA ARG A 170 -15.25 10.96 0.76
C ARG A 170 -14.42 10.27 -0.29
N ASN A 171 -13.16 10.03 0.02
CA ASN A 171 -12.28 9.11 -0.67
C ASN A 171 -11.94 7.97 0.29
N THR A 172 -12.54 6.79 0.10
CA THR A 172 -12.44 5.72 1.10
C THR A 172 -11.03 5.16 1.23
N VAL A 173 -10.19 5.24 0.18
CA VAL A 173 -8.80 4.75 0.22
C VAL A 173 -7.92 5.43 1.28
N LEU A 174 -8.34 6.58 1.81
CA LEU A 174 -7.63 7.29 2.88
C LEU A 174 -7.54 6.52 4.20
N TRP A 175 -8.37 5.48 4.39
CA TRP A 175 -8.24 4.61 5.56
C TRP A 175 -6.84 3.98 5.68
N SER A 176 -6.22 3.63 4.56
CA SER A 176 -4.88 3.04 4.53
C SER A 176 -3.79 4.06 4.87
N LEU A 177 -3.98 5.34 4.48
CA LEU A 177 -3.08 6.42 4.86
C LEU A 177 -3.14 6.71 6.36
N HIS A 178 -4.31 6.54 7.00
CA HIS A 178 -4.40 6.58 8.45
C HIS A 178 -3.51 5.50 9.09
N ALA A 179 -3.61 4.25 8.64
CA ALA A 179 -2.75 3.16 9.13
C ALA A 179 -1.26 3.47 8.90
N GLU A 180 -0.91 4.02 7.75
CA GLU A 180 0.46 4.43 7.42
C GLU A 180 0.95 5.59 8.31
N ALA A 181 0.09 6.56 8.64
CA ALA A 181 0.41 7.65 9.56
C ALA A 181 0.67 7.11 10.97
N VAL A 182 -0.22 6.26 11.50
CA VAL A 182 -0.05 5.61 12.81
C VAL A 182 1.27 4.84 12.86
N PHE A 183 1.55 4.00 11.86
CA PHE A 183 2.83 3.29 11.80
C PHE A 183 4.03 4.25 11.75
N SER A 184 3.93 5.35 11.02
CA SER A 184 5.00 6.35 10.91
C SER A 184 5.32 7.00 12.26
N PHE A 185 4.34 7.22 13.12
CA PHE A 185 4.55 7.69 14.49
C PHE A 185 5.14 6.59 15.39
N LEU A 186 4.74 5.35 15.19
CA LEU A 186 5.26 4.19 15.94
C LEU A 186 6.63 3.72 15.43
N LEU A 187 7.14 4.25 14.32
CA LEU A 187 8.37 3.80 13.69
C LEU A 187 9.58 3.72 14.63
N PRO A 188 9.86 4.70 15.53
CA PRO A 188 10.99 4.58 16.46
C PRO A 188 10.88 3.35 17.36
N LEU A 189 9.67 3.04 17.85
CA LEU A 189 9.41 1.87 18.68
C LEU A 189 9.58 0.58 17.89
N VAL A 190 9.04 0.52 16.66
CA VAL A 190 9.18 -0.64 15.77
C VAL A 190 10.66 -0.89 15.44
N VAL A 191 11.42 0.15 15.14
CA VAL A 191 12.87 0.05 14.91
C VAL A 191 13.58 -0.51 16.13
N LEU A 192 13.23 -0.04 17.34
CA LEU A 192 13.80 -0.55 18.59
C LEU A 192 13.51 -2.06 18.75
N VAL A 193 12.25 -2.48 18.58
CA VAL A 193 11.85 -3.89 18.72
C VAL A 193 12.60 -4.77 17.70
N VAL A 194 12.62 -4.38 16.42
CA VAL A 194 13.30 -5.15 15.37
C VAL A 194 14.82 -5.17 15.58
N ALA A 195 15.41 -4.06 16.03
CA ALA A 195 16.85 -3.98 16.32
C ALA A 195 17.25 -4.87 17.50
N LEU A 196 16.43 -4.89 18.57
CA LEU A 196 16.66 -5.77 19.73
C LEU A 196 16.52 -7.24 19.35
N ALA A 197 15.49 -7.60 18.62
CA ALA A 197 15.29 -8.95 18.10
C ALA A 197 16.46 -9.39 17.21
N ALA A 198 16.97 -8.48 16.37
CA ALA A 198 18.09 -8.78 15.47
C ALA A 198 19.42 -9.09 16.18
N ARG A 199 19.56 -8.73 17.45
CA ARG A 199 20.73 -9.08 18.30
C ARG A 199 20.68 -10.53 18.79
N THR A 200 19.54 -11.20 18.65
CA THR A 200 19.31 -12.57 19.11
C THR A 200 19.21 -13.52 17.93
N ARG A 201 19.27 -14.82 18.19
CA ARG A 201 18.95 -15.86 17.18
C ARG A 201 17.47 -15.85 16.79
N ALA A 202 16.63 -15.19 17.57
CA ALA A 202 15.19 -15.10 17.39
C ALA A 202 14.74 -13.83 16.62
N TRP A 203 15.59 -13.30 15.74
CA TRP A 203 15.32 -12.10 14.91
C TRP A 203 14.01 -12.18 14.10
N TRP A 204 13.50 -13.38 13.86
CA TRP A 204 12.27 -13.66 13.14
C TRP A 204 11.00 -13.53 14.02
N LEU A 205 11.15 -13.50 15.36
CA LEU A 205 9.99 -13.45 16.28
C LEU A 205 9.02 -12.29 16.04
N PRO A 206 9.46 -11.04 15.78
CA PRO A 206 8.51 -9.95 15.47
C PRO A 206 7.66 -10.28 14.25
N ALA A 207 8.25 -10.90 13.21
CA ALA A 207 7.51 -11.30 12.02
C ALA A 207 6.54 -12.45 12.32
N ALA A 208 6.97 -13.48 13.05
CA ALA A 208 6.12 -14.60 13.43
C ALA A 208 4.94 -14.15 14.31
N ALA A 209 5.19 -13.28 15.30
CA ALA A 209 4.13 -12.71 16.13
C ALA A 209 3.11 -11.93 15.27
N CYS A 210 3.58 -11.17 14.27
CA CYS A 210 2.70 -10.44 13.37
C CYS A 210 1.85 -11.35 12.47
N LEU A 211 2.40 -12.49 12.03
CA LEU A 211 1.65 -13.48 11.26
C LEU A 211 0.58 -14.21 12.10
N ALA A 212 0.78 -14.30 13.42
CA ALA A 212 -0.19 -14.88 14.33
C ALA A 212 -1.40 -13.96 14.57
N VAL A 213 -1.28 -12.65 14.40
CA VAL A 213 -2.35 -11.68 14.71
C VAL A 213 -3.65 -11.98 13.96
N PRO A 214 -3.70 -12.20 12.64
CA PRO A 214 -4.95 -12.54 11.94
C PRO A 214 -5.58 -13.85 12.44
N ALA A 215 -4.74 -14.81 12.82
CA ALA A 215 -5.21 -16.09 13.34
C ALA A 215 -5.90 -15.97 14.72
N VAL A 216 -5.51 -14.96 15.51
CA VAL A 216 -6.01 -14.76 16.88
C VAL A 216 -7.18 -13.76 16.93
N THR A 217 -7.04 -12.62 16.29
CA THR A 217 -7.98 -11.50 16.52
C THR A 217 -9.21 -11.54 15.64
N GLY A 218 -9.10 -11.99 14.41
CA GLY A 218 -10.19 -11.91 13.42
C GLY A 218 -10.72 -10.49 13.14
N ASP A 219 -10.07 -9.44 13.67
CA ASP A 219 -10.52 -8.04 13.60
C ASP A 219 -9.70 -7.26 12.56
N THR A 220 -10.39 -6.38 11.84
CA THR A 220 -9.85 -5.57 10.73
C THR A 220 -9.63 -4.09 11.10
N ARG A 221 -9.54 -3.76 12.40
CA ARG A 221 -9.32 -2.38 12.85
C ARG A 221 -7.88 -1.92 12.59
N THR A 222 -7.66 -0.60 12.58
CA THR A 222 -6.38 0.03 12.21
C THR A 222 -5.16 -0.55 12.93
N LEU A 223 -5.26 -0.92 14.20
CA LEU A 223 -4.17 -1.52 14.96
C LEU A 223 -3.77 -2.90 14.45
N VAL A 224 -4.68 -3.62 13.78
CA VAL A 224 -4.39 -4.92 13.15
C VAL A 224 -3.45 -4.78 11.95
N TYR A 225 -3.43 -3.62 11.30
CA TYR A 225 -2.53 -3.38 10.17
C TYR A 225 -1.09 -3.01 10.58
N VAL A 226 -0.87 -2.49 11.80
CA VAL A 226 0.50 -2.20 12.27
C VAL A 226 1.42 -3.42 12.19
N PRO A 227 1.00 -4.65 12.58
CA PRO A 227 1.80 -5.86 12.41
C PRO A 227 2.24 -6.10 10.95
N VAL A 228 1.41 -5.77 9.96
CA VAL A 228 1.75 -5.95 8.54
C VAL A 228 2.95 -5.08 8.15
N PHE A 229 3.00 -3.84 8.64
CA PHE A 229 4.18 -2.98 8.47
C PHE A 229 5.42 -3.54 9.17
N VAL A 230 5.26 -4.21 10.32
CA VAL A 230 6.38 -4.81 11.06
C VAL A 230 7.00 -5.97 10.29
N LEU A 231 6.23 -6.73 9.51
CA LEU A 231 6.79 -7.72 8.57
C LEU A 231 7.76 -7.06 7.60
N GLY A 232 7.34 -5.96 6.99
CA GLY A 232 8.20 -5.15 6.11
C GLY A 232 9.39 -4.52 6.84
N ALA A 233 9.18 -4.04 8.07
CA ALA A 233 10.24 -3.47 8.92
C ALA A 233 11.34 -4.49 9.21
N THR A 234 10.97 -5.75 9.50
CA THR A 234 11.92 -6.84 9.72
C THR A 234 12.76 -7.11 8.47
N ALA A 235 12.14 -7.16 7.29
CA ALA A 235 12.84 -7.28 6.01
C ALA A 235 13.77 -6.08 5.76
N GLY A 236 13.27 -4.87 5.94
CA GLY A 236 14.03 -3.63 5.77
C GLY A 236 15.25 -3.54 6.70
N TRP A 237 15.10 -3.98 7.95
CA TRP A 237 16.21 -4.06 8.89
C TRP A 237 17.31 -5.02 8.43
N ARG A 238 16.92 -6.24 8.05
CA ARG A 238 17.85 -7.24 7.51
C ARG A 238 18.58 -6.73 6.27
N TRP A 239 17.85 -6.17 5.33
CA TRP A 239 18.40 -5.65 4.08
C TRP A 239 19.33 -4.46 4.29
N GLY A 240 19.07 -3.60 5.27
CA GLY A 240 19.94 -2.47 5.60
C GLY A 240 21.34 -2.88 6.08
N HIS A 241 21.49 -4.12 6.57
CA HIS A 241 22.76 -4.69 7.04
C HIS A 241 23.43 -5.60 5.99
N LEU A 242 22.88 -5.73 4.80
CA LEU A 242 23.49 -6.51 3.71
C LEU A 242 24.22 -5.57 2.74
N ASP A 243 25.35 -6.01 2.20
CA ASP A 243 26.11 -5.29 1.18
C ASP A 243 25.35 -5.29 -0.16
N ALA A 244 24.70 -6.41 -0.49
CA ALA A 244 23.83 -6.54 -1.64
C ALA A 244 22.50 -7.20 -1.25
N ILE A 245 21.36 -6.59 -1.62
CA ILE A 245 20.01 -7.09 -1.33
C ILE A 245 19.58 -8.09 -2.41
N ALA A 246 19.79 -7.73 -3.66
CA ALA A 246 19.45 -8.56 -4.79
C ALA A 246 20.68 -9.43 -5.16
N PRO A 247 20.53 -10.77 -5.25
CA PRO A 247 21.60 -11.61 -5.75
C PRO A 247 21.93 -11.25 -7.21
N GLU A 248 23.18 -11.39 -7.60
CA GLU A 248 23.61 -11.18 -8.98
C GLU A 248 22.85 -12.09 -9.94
N ARG A 249 22.63 -13.35 -9.55
CA ARG A 249 21.83 -14.34 -10.29
C ARG A 249 20.52 -14.64 -9.56
N PRO A 250 19.39 -14.72 -10.28
CA PRO A 250 18.12 -15.16 -9.69
C PRO A 250 18.27 -16.58 -9.09
N ALA A 251 17.61 -16.79 -7.94
CA ALA A 251 17.58 -18.12 -7.34
C ALA A 251 16.56 -19.00 -8.09
N PRO A 252 16.94 -20.21 -8.55
CA PRO A 252 16.04 -21.07 -9.34
C PRO A 252 14.71 -21.37 -8.63
N TRP A 253 14.75 -21.59 -7.32
CA TRP A 253 13.57 -21.88 -6.49
C TRP A 253 12.66 -20.67 -6.28
N ALA A 254 13.15 -19.45 -6.49
CA ALA A 254 12.39 -18.23 -6.16
C ALA A 254 11.23 -17.96 -7.12
N THR A 255 11.35 -18.34 -8.39
CA THR A 255 10.25 -18.19 -9.35
C THR A 255 9.06 -19.10 -9.03
N PRO A 256 9.20 -20.42 -8.84
CA PRO A 256 8.07 -21.26 -8.43
C PRO A 256 7.52 -20.85 -7.05
N ALA A 257 8.36 -20.43 -6.11
CA ALA A 257 7.91 -19.91 -4.83
C ALA A 257 7.07 -18.62 -4.99
N ALA A 258 7.46 -17.72 -5.87
CA ALA A 258 6.68 -16.52 -6.15
C ALA A 258 5.31 -16.84 -6.78
N LEU A 259 5.26 -17.80 -7.70
CA LEU A 259 4.00 -18.28 -8.28
C LEU A 259 3.09 -18.92 -7.22
N ALA A 260 3.63 -19.76 -6.34
CA ALA A 260 2.90 -20.31 -5.22
C ALA A 260 2.35 -19.22 -4.29
N CYS A 261 3.16 -18.19 -3.97
CA CYS A 261 2.69 -17.06 -3.19
C CYS A 261 1.57 -16.28 -3.87
N LEU A 262 1.63 -16.05 -5.19
CA LEU A 262 0.56 -15.39 -5.94
C LEU A 262 -0.77 -16.16 -5.84
N VAL A 263 -0.71 -17.50 -5.85
CA VAL A 263 -1.88 -18.34 -5.63
C VAL A 263 -2.35 -18.24 -4.17
N LEU A 264 -1.46 -18.35 -3.20
CA LEU A 264 -1.78 -18.32 -1.77
C LEU A 264 -2.29 -16.97 -1.27
N VAL A 265 -1.95 -15.86 -1.93
CA VAL A 265 -2.51 -14.54 -1.62
C VAL A 265 -4.03 -14.55 -1.67
N THR A 266 -4.64 -15.33 -2.57
CA THR A 266 -6.09 -15.40 -2.77
C THR A 266 -6.80 -16.47 -1.92
N ILE A 267 -6.08 -17.21 -1.10
CA ILE A 267 -6.59 -18.42 -0.40
C ILE A 267 -7.84 -18.15 0.47
N GLY A 268 -7.95 -16.95 1.06
CA GLY A 268 -9.09 -16.55 1.87
C GLY A 268 -10.42 -16.47 1.10
N TRP A 269 -10.35 -16.45 -0.24
CA TRP A 269 -11.52 -16.37 -1.11
C TRP A 269 -11.99 -17.75 -1.62
N TRP A 270 -11.24 -18.82 -1.34
CA TRP A 270 -11.57 -20.14 -1.86
C TRP A 270 -12.73 -20.77 -1.10
N PRO A 271 -13.56 -21.57 -1.81
CA PRO A 271 -14.69 -22.26 -1.18
C PRO A 271 -14.26 -23.09 0.05
N GLY A 272 -15.07 -23.03 1.10
CA GLY A 272 -14.83 -23.77 2.33
C GLY A 272 -13.80 -23.16 3.30
N LEU A 273 -13.09 -22.08 2.91
CA LEU A 273 -12.08 -21.45 3.75
C LEU A 273 -12.56 -20.13 4.41
N GLN A 274 -13.87 -19.83 4.39
CA GLN A 274 -14.44 -18.63 5.02
C GLN A 274 -15.00 -18.87 6.44
N GLY A 275 -14.89 -20.08 6.97
CA GLY A 275 -15.33 -20.39 8.35
C GLY A 275 -14.48 -19.70 9.42
N PRO A 276 -14.97 -19.62 10.68
CA PRO A 276 -14.30 -18.83 11.73
C PRO A 276 -12.85 -19.20 11.99
N VAL A 277 -12.50 -20.48 11.93
CA VAL A 277 -11.11 -20.96 12.11
C VAL A 277 -10.39 -20.99 10.78
N ALA A 278 -10.99 -21.59 9.74
CA ALA A 278 -10.39 -21.72 8.42
C ALA A 278 -10.08 -20.34 7.81
N GLY A 279 -10.99 -19.37 7.95
CA GLY A 279 -10.80 -18.00 7.45
C GLY A 279 -9.65 -17.28 8.14
N ARG A 280 -9.47 -17.44 9.44
CA ARG A 280 -8.33 -16.87 10.19
C ARG A 280 -7.00 -17.47 9.74
N LEU A 281 -6.96 -18.79 9.56
CA LEU A 281 -5.76 -19.47 9.05
C LEU A 281 -5.45 -19.04 7.60
N ALA A 282 -6.47 -18.97 6.75
CA ALA A 282 -6.35 -18.51 5.38
C ALA A 282 -5.82 -17.06 5.33
N ALA A 283 -6.31 -16.17 6.21
CA ALA A 283 -5.79 -14.80 6.32
C ALA A 283 -4.32 -14.76 6.75
N ALA A 284 -3.90 -15.61 7.69
CA ALA A 284 -2.50 -15.71 8.10
C ALA A 284 -1.61 -16.22 6.95
N VAL A 285 -2.06 -17.23 6.20
CA VAL A 285 -1.36 -17.77 5.03
C VAL A 285 -1.26 -16.72 3.92
N SER A 286 -2.36 -16.01 3.62
CA SER A 286 -2.37 -14.91 2.65
C SER A 286 -1.37 -13.82 3.04
N LEU A 287 -1.35 -13.40 4.31
CA LEU A 287 -0.42 -12.40 4.81
C LEU A 287 1.05 -12.89 4.71
N ALA A 288 1.30 -14.15 5.01
CA ALA A 288 2.64 -14.74 4.85
C ALA A 288 3.07 -14.74 3.37
N ALA A 289 2.16 -15.08 2.46
CA ALA A 289 2.41 -15.04 1.02
C ALA A 289 2.68 -13.61 0.52
N VAL A 290 1.93 -12.61 0.99
CA VAL A 290 2.17 -11.18 0.72
C VAL A 290 3.58 -10.77 1.17
N ALA A 291 3.97 -11.09 2.40
CA ALA A 291 5.29 -10.76 2.92
C ALA A 291 6.41 -11.46 2.14
N ALA A 292 6.21 -12.72 1.79
CA ALA A 292 7.14 -13.50 0.98
C ALA A 292 7.30 -12.93 -0.43
N LEU A 293 6.21 -12.48 -1.08
CA LEU A 293 6.26 -11.85 -2.41
C LEU A 293 7.15 -10.61 -2.43
N VAL A 294 7.15 -9.78 -1.37
CA VAL A 294 8.04 -8.62 -1.28
C VAL A 294 9.51 -9.04 -1.27
N VAL A 295 9.84 -10.14 -0.59
CA VAL A 295 11.21 -10.70 -0.57
C VAL A 295 11.55 -11.35 -1.91
N LEU A 296 10.61 -12.08 -2.50
CA LEU A 296 10.78 -12.78 -3.78
C LEU A 296 10.84 -11.83 -4.98
N ALA A 297 10.28 -10.62 -4.86
CA ALA A 297 10.35 -9.58 -5.90
C ALA A 297 11.78 -9.26 -6.35
N VAL A 298 12.76 -9.37 -5.44
CA VAL A 298 14.18 -9.12 -5.73
C VAL A 298 14.97 -10.39 -6.06
N ARG A 299 14.35 -11.57 -5.96
CA ARG A 299 15.04 -12.88 -6.12
C ARG A 299 14.51 -13.73 -7.27
N ALA A 300 13.23 -13.66 -7.56
CA ALA A 300 12.57 -14.46 -8.61
C ALA A 300 12.83 -13.86 -10.00
N GLY A 301 13.47 -14.60 -10.89
CA GLY A 301 13.95 -14.08 -12.17
C GLY A 301 12.85 -13.51 -13.06
N ALA A 302 11.77 -14.26 -13.29
CA ALA A 302 10.65 -13.82 -14.13
C ALA A 302 9.91 -12.61 -13.52
N LEU A 303 9.64 -12.65 -12.20
CA LEU A 303 8.99 -11.54 -11.49
C LEU A 303 9.87 -10.30 -11.51
N ARG A 304 11.17 -10.44 -11.24
CA ARG A 304 12.14 -9.34 -11.31
C ARG A 304 12.20 -8.70 -12.69
N ALA A 305 12.20 -9.49 -13.76
CA ALA A 305 12.17 -8.98 -15.14
C ALA A 305 10.91 -8.16 -15.42
N LEU A 306 9.73 -8.66 -15.03
CA LEU A 306 8.46 -7.95 -15.13
C LEU A 306 8.50 -6.64 -14.34
N LEU A 307 8.89 -6.68 -13.07
CA LEU A 307 8.91 -5.52 -12.18
C LEU A 307 9.88 -4.43 -12.64
N ARG A 308 10.94 -4.77 -13.38
CA ARG A 308 11.91 -3.84 -13.98
C ARG A 308 11.48 -3.29 -15.33
N SER A 309 10.40 -3.81 -15.94
CA SER A 309 9.94 -3.32 -17.23
C SER A 309 9.56 -1.83 -17.18
N ARG A 310 9.77 -1.09 -18.27
CA ARG A 310 9.52 0.36 -18.34
C ARG A 310 8.08 0.73 -17.97
N ALA A 311 7.11 -0.04 -18.43
CA ALA A 311 5.70 0.20 -18.15
C ALA A 311 5.40 0.05 -16.65
N VAL A 312 5.89 -1.03 -16.01
CA VAL A 312 5.67 -1.28 -14.59
C VAL A 312 6.42 -0.26 -13.72
N GLN A 313 7.62 0.17 -14.13
CA GLN A 313 8.35 1.24 -13.44
C GLN A 313 7.63 2.59 -13.54
N TYR A 314 7.01 2.89 -14.68
CA TYR A 314 6.20 4.09 -14.85
C TYR A 314 4.96 4.06 -13.93
N LEU A 315 4.26 2.92 -13.87
CA LEU A 315 3.17 2.71 -12.90
C LEU A 315 3.67 2.86 -11.46
N GLY A 316 4.84 2.31 -11.14
CA GLY A 316 5.47 2.45 -9.82
C GLY A 316 5.74 3.90 -9.43
N ALA A 317 6.21 4.70 -10.38
CA ALA A 317 6.47 6.13 -10.16
C ALA A 317 5.18 6.93 -9.90
N LEU A 318 4.07 6.56 -10.51
CA LEU A 318 2.77 7.22 -10.39
C LEU A 318 1.84 6.58 -9.34
N SER A 319 2.25 5.45 -8.74
CA SER A 319 1.38 4.59 -7.93
C SER A 319 0.68 5.31 -6.78
N PHE A 320 1.35 6.23 -6.10
CA PHE A 320 0.77 6.98 -4.99
C PHE A 320 -0.28 7.98 -5.47
N SER A 321 0.01 8.72 -6.53
CA SER A 321 -0.99 9.62 -7.17
C SER A 321 -2.18 8.83 -7.71
N LEU A 322 -1.93 7.69 -8.39
CA LEU A 322 -2.97 6.80 -8.89
C LEU A 322 -3.87 6.30 -7.76
N TYR A 323 -3.27 5.87 -6.65
CA TYR A 323 -3.99 5.42 -5.47
C TYR A 323 -4.90 6.50 -4.87
N LEU A 324 -4.50 7.77 -4.89
CA LEU A 324 -5.28 8.87 -4.32
C LEU A 324 -6.38 9.40 -5.25
N VAL A 325 -6.23 9.25 -6.55
CA VAL A 325 -7.11 9.88 -7.56
C VAL A 325 -8.20 8.94 -8.07
N HIS A 326 -7.94 7.62 -8.16
CA HIS A 326 -8.79 6.69 -8.90
C HIS A 326 -10.21 6.57 -8.33
N GLU A 327 -10.36 6.43 -7.02
CA GLU A 327 -11.66 6.13 -6.42
C GLU A 327 -12.68 7.26 -6.59
N PRO A 328 -12.38 8.54 -6.25
CA PRO A 328 -13.32 9.63 -6.49
C PRO A 328 -13.74 9.73 -7.96
N VAL A 329 -12.81 9.44 -8.90
CA VAL A 329 -13.09 9.45 -10.35
C VAL A 329 -14.01 8.29 -10.74
N ILE A 330 -13.73 7.07 -10.26
CA ILE A 330 -14.57 5.89 -10.51
C ILE A 330 -16.01 6.13 -10.01
N VAL A 331 -16.15 6.66 -8.79
CA VAL A 331 -17.46 6.97 -8.19
C VAL A 331 -18.21 7.99 -9.04
N ALA A 332 -17.57 9.09 -9.44
CA ALA A 332 -18.19 10.11 -10.28
C ALA A 332 -18.62 9.55 -11.64
N ILE A 333 -17.76 8.76 -12.29
CA ILE A 333 -18.08 8.12 -13.57
C ILE A 333 -19.28 7.18 -13.42
N ARG A 334 -19.30 6.33 -12.37
CA ARG A 334 -20.42 5.41 -12.14
C ARG A 334 -21.74 6.15 -11.93
N LEU A 335 -21.74 7.28 -11.23
CA LEU A 335 -22.94 8.11 -11.04
C LEU A 335 -23.40 8.77 -12.35
N LEU A 336 -22.46 9.29 -13.14
CA LEU A 336 -22.78 9.88 -14.46
C LEU A 336 -23.29 8.84 -15.47
N THR A 337 -22.90 7.59 -15.32
CA THR A 337 -23.29 6.48 -16.19
C THR A 337 -24.23 5.49 -15.48
N ALA A 338 -25.06 5.98 -14.54
CA ALA A 338 -25.90 5.12 -13.69
C ALA A 338 -26.83 4.20 -14.51
N SER A 339 -27.37 4.68 -15.64
CA SER A 339 -28.21 3.92 -16.58
C SER A 339 -27.43 3.04 -17.55
N TRP A 340 -26.09 3.13 -17.60
CA TRP A 340 -25.26 2.36 -18.51
C TRP A 340 -24.83 1.04 -17.88
N SER A 341 -24.35 0.13 -18.74
CA SER A 341 -23.72 -1.08 -18.26
C SER A 341 -22.52 -0.76 -17.33
N PRO A 342 -22.46 -1.32 -16.10
CA PRO A 342 -21.35 -1.08 -15.17
C PRO A 342 -19.97 -1.46 -15.74
N TRP A 343 -19.94 -2.35 -16.73
CA TRP A 343 -18.69 -2.79 -17.40
C TRP A 343 -18.02 -1.68 -18.22
N LEU A 344 -18.76 -0.61 -18.59
CA LEU A 344 -18.21 0.56 -19.26
C LEU A 344 -17.45 1.49 -18.31
N VAL A 345 -17.66 1.34 -16.99
CA VAL A 345 -16.99 2.19 -15.99
C VAL A 345 -15.48 1.99 -16.03
N ALA A 346 -15.00 0.76 -16.16
CA ALA A 346 -13.56 0.46 -16.13
C ALA A 346 -12.78 1.17 -17.25
N PRO A 347 -13.14 1.06 -18.55
CA PRO A 347 -12.41 1.76 -19.61
C PRO A 347 -12.51 3.29 -19.47
N LEU A 348 -13.67 3.83 -19.10
CA LEU A 348 -13.85 5.26 -18.87
C LEU A 348 -13.01 5.73 -17.67
N ALA A 349 -13.01 4.96 -16.58
CA ALA A 349 -12.21 5.27 -15.41
C ALA A 349 -10.72 5.30 -15.73
N VAL A 350 -10.20 4.35 -16.49
CA VAL A 350 -8.81 4.35 -16.94
C VAL A 350 -8.51 5.57 -17.80
N ALA A 351 -9.36 5.89 -18.76
CA ALA A 351 -9.19 7.02 -19.67
C ALA A 351 -9.14 8.37 -18.93
N VAL A 352 -9.97 8.55 -17.88
CA VAL A 352 -10.02 9.80 -17.09
C VAL A 352 -8.97 9.80 -15.97
N THR A 353 -8.78 8.68 -15.29
CA THR A 353 -7.86 8.60 -14.15
C THR A 353 -6.39 8.75 -14.59
N ALA A 354 -6.00 8.21 -15.74
CA ALA A 354 -4.60 8.24 -16.19
C ALA A 354 -4.06 9.68 -16.34
N PRO A 355 -4.70 10.60 -17.10
CA PRO A 355 -4.24 11.98 -17.21
C PRO A 355 -4.34 12.74 -15.85
N LEU A 356 -5.40 12.53 -15.07
CA LEU A 356 -5.53 13.14 -13.74
C LEU A 356 -4.44 12.66 -12.78
N THR A 357 -4.05 11.40 -12.84
CA THR A 357 -2.93 10.85 -12.06
C THR A 357 -1.62 11.55 -12.42
N TRP A 358 -1.35 11.74 -13.71
CA TRP A 358 -0.16 12.45 -14.16
C TRP A 358 -0.16 13.92 -13.69
N LEU A 359 -1.29 14.62 -13.80
CA LEU A 359 -1.46 15.98 -13.29
C LEU A 359 -1.25 16.05 -11.78
N PHE A 360 -1.88 15.14 -11.03
CA PHE A 360 -1.75 15.07 -9.58
C PHE A 360 -0.30 14.78 -9.15
N HIS A 361 0.37 13.86 -9.83
CA HIS A 361 1.79 13.60 -9.59
C HIS A 361 2.64 14.86 -9.85
N ARG A 362 2.42 15.53 -10.96
CA ARG A 362 3.20 16.71 -11.39
C ARG A 362 3.01 17.91 -10.46
N TYR A 363 1.76 18.19 -10.08
CA TYR A 363 1.38 19.44 -9.40
C TYR A 363 1.13 19.29 -7.89
N VAL A 364 0.92 18.09 -7.40
CA VAL A 364 0.67 17.81 -5.97
C VAL A 364 1.79 16.97 -5.36
N GLU A 365 2.00 15.74 -5.85
CA GLU A 365 2.93 14.79 -5.22
C GLU A 365 4.39 15.26 -5.32
N ALA A 366 4.87 15.60 -6.50
CA ALA A 366 6.26 16.01 -6.70
C ALA A 366 6.62 17.33 -5.96
N PRO A 367 5.74 18.35 -5.91
CA PRO A 367 5.93 19.52 -5.03
C PRO A 367 5.92 19.16 -3.54
N SER A 368 5.01 18.28 -3.08
CA SER A 368 4.94 17.85 -1.68
C SER A 368 6.24 17.17 -1.23
N HIS A 369 6.85 16.37 -2.09
CA HIS A 369 8.17 15.77 -1.84
C HIS A 369 9.30 16.80 -1.70
N ARG A 370 9.27 17.88 -2.48
CA ARG A 370 10.26 18.97 -2.34
C ARG A 370 10.04 19.74 -1.05
N LEU A 371 8.79 20.07 -0.74
CA LEU A 371 8.41 20.80 0.47
C LEU A 371 8.73 19.97 1.73
N SER A 372 8.43 18.68 1.72
CA SER A 372 8.71 17.78 2.85
C SER A 372 10.21 17.77 3.20
N ARG A 373 11.09 17.72 2.18
CA ARG A 373 12.54 17.78 2.41
C ARG A 373 13.00 19.14 2.98
N ARG A 374 12.35 20.25 2.57
CA ARG A 374 12.64 21.59 3.13
C ARG A 374 12.18 21.69 4.57
N ALA A 375 10.96 21.23 4.87
CA ALA A 375 10.39 21.23 6.22
C ALA A 375 11.27 20.42 7.20
N GLY A 376 11.69 19.20 6.84
CA GLY A 376 12.58 18.39 7.68
C GLY A 376 13.90 19.09 8.00
N ARG A 377 14.60 19.59 6.97
CA ARG A 377 15.86 20.33 7.17
C ARG A 377 15.70 21.58 8.03
N TRP A 378 14.63 22.33 7.82
CA TRP A 378 14.37 23.55 8.56
C TRP A 378 14.16 23.27 10.05
N VAL A 379 13.32 22.29 10.41
CA VAL A 379 13.08 21.89 11.81
C VAL A 379 14.37 21.36 12.44
N SER A 380 15.07 20.43 11.78
CA SER A 380 16.31 19.85 12.30
C SER A 380 17.39 20.94 12.52
N SER A 381 17.51 21.91 11.62
CA SER A 381 18.48 23.02 11.79
C SER A 381 18.14 23.93 12.96
N ARG A 382 16.85 24.22 13.22
CA ARG A 382 16.41 25.03 14.35
C ARG A 382 16.64 24.33 15.69
N VAL A 383 16.28 23.05 15.81
CA VAL A 383 16.50 22.26 17.01
C VAL A 383 17.99 22.17 17.35
N ARG A 384 18.84 21.94 16.35
CA ARG A 384 20.32 21.91 16.56
C ARG A 384 20.90 23.26 16.97
N ARG A 385 20.32 24.38 16.51
CA ARG A 385 20.76 25.74 16.95
C ARG A 385 20.33 26.03 18.39
N ALA A 386 19.13 25.60 18.79
CA ALA A 386 18.63 25.78 20.14
C ALA A 386 19.33 24.89 21.19
N ALA A 387 20.00 23.82 20.77
CA ALA A 387 20.75 22.89 21.62
C ALA A 387 22.24 23.24 21.75
N ARG A 388 22.70 24.31 21.10
CA ARG A 388 24.05 24.90 21.24
C ARG A 388 24.01 26.11 22.13
#